data_4b161d34b6b20ca7519726f1bc70cc74
#
_entry.id   4b161d34b6b20ca7519726f1bc70cc74
#
_cell.length_a   1.000
_cell.length_b   1.000
_cell.length_c   1.000
_cell.angle_alpha   90.00
_cell.angle_beta   90.00
_cell.angle_gamma   90.00
#
_symmetry.space_group_name_H-M   'P 1'
#
loop_
_entity.id
_entity.type
_entity.pdbx_description
1 polymer ?
#
loop_
_entity_poly.entity_id
_entity_poly.type
_entity_poly.pdbx_seq_one_letter_code
_entity_poly.pdbx_strand_id
1 'polypeptide(L)'
;MTAVTAASGTAVPRPIDRWLDEHGEGLVALRRNLHAHPELSGDEQATTDLVYERLQLAGLEARRLAVGTGLVCDIVPTGSAAGFEGGLALRADLDALAMADEKDVAYRSQVPGVSHACGHDVHTAIVLGTALYFAHHRDELPGPVRFIFQPAEERVPGGALDVVSDGGLAGVAAIVGLHCEPKLDVGTIGLRAGAISSAADMAVIGLSGPGGHTARPELTVDLVGLAAKVVTELPGRVAAAVAHIDHDHAALVKVVFGSLHAGDAANVIPTHGAIKASIRTPSLAVWDVLADVFERELHSIVAGSGAVVDLDYTHGVPPVVNDRAVTHIVGEAAAAALGASCVEEVQQSWGGDDFAWFTREVPGAYVRLGVRDPHGPTLDLHAGHFDVDERSIAIGVQLLTATVERFFAGPAEA
;
A
#
# COMPACT_ATOMS: atom_id res chain seq x y z
N MET A 1 23.09 2.80 54.11
CA MET A 1 22.12 2.88 52.96
C MET A 1 22.68 3.91 52.01
N THR A 2 23.47 3.44 51.03
CA THR A 2 24.13 4.27 50.02
C THR A 2 23.22 4.31 48.79
N ALA A 3 22.71 5.50 48.47
CA ALA A 3 21.92 5.73 47.27
C ALA A 3 22.84 5.61 46.05
N VAL A 4 22.56 4.64 45.21
CA VAL A 4 23.13 4.54 43.87
C VAL A 4 22.37 5.53 42.97
N THR A 5 22.98 6.67 42.72
CA THR A 5 22.55 7.60 41.66
C THR A 5 22.85 6.94 40.34
N ALA A 6 21.77 6.55 39.61
CA ALA A 6 21.87 6.17 38.22
C ALA A 6 22.28 7.43 37.42
N ALA A 7 23.47 7.38 36.83
CA ALA A 7 23.93 8.39 35.89
C ALA A 7 23.08 8.27 34.63
N SER A 8 22.21 9.24 34.39
CA SER A 8 21.55 9.46 33.08
C SER A 8 22.65 9.97 32.13
N GLY A 9 23.34 9.05 31.47
CA GLY A 9 24.20 9.38 30.34
C GLY A 9 23.32 9.91 29.24
N THR A 10 23.38 11.19 28.95
CA THR A 10 22.80 11.78 27.74
C THR A 10 23.54 11.19 26.57
N ALA A 11 22.88 10.26 25.84
CA ALA A 11 23.41 9.75 24.59
C ALA A 11 23.72 10.93 23.67
N VAL A 12 24.86 10.91 22.99
CA VAL A 12 25.20 11.94 22.00
C VAL A 12 24.15 11.86 20.88
N PRO A 13 23.46 12.96 20.53
CA PRO A 13 22.47 12.96 19.47
C PRO A 13 23.08 12.47 18.15
N ARG A 14 22.41 11.54 17.46
CA ARG A 14 22.82 11.04 16.14
C ARG A 14 22.82 12.20 15.13
N PRO A 15 23.58 12.11 14.02
CA PRO A 15 23.55 13.13 12.98
C PRO A 15 22.14 13.43 12.47
N ILE A 16 21.32 12.40 12.29
CA ILE A 16 19.92 12.54 11.85
C ILE A 16 19.06 13.32 12.85
N ASP A 17 19.26 13.14 14.16
CA ASP A 17 18.46 13.84 15.18
C ASP A 17 18.73 15.35 15.13
N ARG A 18 20.00 15.77 14.97
CA ARG A 18 20.38 17.18 14.79
C ARG A 18 19.84 17.76 13.48
N TRP A 19 19.89 16.97 12.41
CA TRP A 19 19.35 17.40 11.13
C TRP A 19 17.83 17.61 11.20
N LEU A 20 17.12 16.73 11.91
CA LEU A 20 15.66 16.87 12.13
C LEU A 20 15.30 18.04 13.03
N ASP A 21 16.15 18.39 14.03
CA ASP A 21 15.98 19.61 14.84
C ASP A 21 15.99 20.89 13.97
N GLU A 22 16.78 20.87 12.87
CA GLU A 22 16.92 22.02 11.97
C GLU A 22 15.89 22.00 10.82
N HIS A 23 15.46 20.83 10.34
CA HIS A 23 14.68 20.68 9.10
C HIS A 23 13.28 20.11 9.32
N GLY A 24 12.98 19.55 10.49
CA GLY A 24 11.73 18.84 10.76
C GLY A 24 10.47 19.72 10.59
N GLU A 25 10.51 20.98 11.01
CA GLU A 25 9.40 21.92 10.77
C GLU A 25 9.15 22.14 9.26
N GLY A 26 10.22 22.13 8.46
CA GLY A 26 10.14 22.24 7.01
C GLY A 26 9.48 21.01 6.37
N LEU A 27 9.70 19.81 6.92
CA LEU A 27 9.04 18.58 6.46
C LEU A 27 7.55 18.55 6.82
N VAL A 28 7.19 19.03 8.01
CA VAL A 28 5.78 19.22 8.40
C VAL A 28 5.09 20.23 7.49
N ALA A 29 5.75 21.36 7.21
CA ALA A 29 5.21 22.37 6.29
C ALA A 29 5.04 21.81 4.86
N LEU A 30 5.97 20.98 4.41
CA LEU A 30 5.88 20.27 3.12
C LEU A 30 4.67 19.34 3.10
N ARG A 31 4.51 18.47 4.11
CA ARG A 31 3.35 17.58 4.25
C ARG A 31 2.03 18.37 4.19
N ARG A 32 1.93 19.45 4.95
CA ARG A 32 0.73 20.30 4.98
C ARG A 32 0.45 20.96 3.63
N ASN A 33 1.50 21.31 2.88
CA ASN A 33 1.33 21.85 1.53
C ASN A 33 0.79 20.78 0.56
N LEU A 34 1.33 19.53 0.60
CA LEU A 34 0.80 18.40 -0.17
C LEU A 34 -0.66 18.13 0.21
N HIS A 35 -0.96 18.10 1.51
CA HIS A 35 -2.31 17.88 2.02
C HIS A 35 -3.32 18.91 1.54
N ALA A 36 -2.90 20.17 1.45
CA ALA A 36 -3.75 21.26 0.99
C ALA A 36 -4.00 21.25 -0.53
N HIS A 37 -3.12 20.60 -1.31
CA HIS A 37 -3.18 20.58 -2.77
C HIS A 37 -3.11 19.13 -3.32
N PRO A 38 -4.05 18.24 -2.90
CA PRO A 38 -4.04 16.85 -3.30
C PRO A 38 -4.41 16.68 -4.77
N GLU A 39 -3.82 15.69 -5.42
CA GLU A 39 -4.08 15.31 -6.81
C GLU A 39 -4.49 13.84 -6.89
N LEU A 40 -5.41 13.51 -7.79
CA LEU A 40 -5.89 12.14 -7.98
C LEU A 40 -4.86 11.25 -8.69
N SER A 41 -5.06 9.93 -8.57
CA SER A 41 -4.25 8.90 -9.24
C SER A 41 -4.06 9.16 -10.72
N GLY A 42 -2.82 9.35 -11.15
CA GLY A 42 -2.41 9.64 -12.54
C GLY A 42 -2.43 11.13 -12.91
N ASP A 43 -2.89 12.00 -12.01
CA ASP A 43 -2.94 13.46 -12.22
C ASP A 43 -1.92 14.23 -11.33
N GLU A 44 -0.98 13.54 -10.67
CA GLU A 44 -0.06 14.06 -9.63
C GLU A 44 1.06 14.95 -10.21
N GLN A 45 0.72 15.90 -11.10
CA GLN A 45 1.70 16.75 -11.78
C GLN A 45 2.36 17.75 -10.84
N ALA A 46 1.57 18.51 -10.06
CA ALA A 46 2.12 19.51 -9.15
C ALA A 46 2.86 18.87 -7.98
N THR A 47 2.39 17.71 -7.51
CA THR A 47 3.06 16.90 -6.48
C THR A 47 4.41 16.40 -7.00
N THR A 48 4.45 15.84 -8.22
CA THR A 48 5.69 15.40 -8.88
C THR A 48 6.66 16.57 -9.09
N ASP A 49 6.17 17.73 -9.55
CA ASP A 49 6.96 18.93 -9.76
C ASP A 49 7.58 19.43 -8.45
N LEU A 50 6.80 19.47 -7.38
CA LEU A 50 7.26 19.87 -6.06
C LEU A 50 8.40 18.99 -5.55
N VAL A 51 8.23 17.66 -5.63
CA VAL A 51 9.25 16.69 -5.21
C VAL A 51 10.51 16.85 -6.07
N TYR A 52 10.35 16.94 -7.40
CA TYR A 52 11.44 17.13 -8.35
C TYR A 52 12.25 18.39 -8.03
N GLU A 53 11.59 19.54 -7.83
CA GLU A 53 12.24 20.79 -7.49
C GLU A 53 13.02 20.72 -6.17
N ARG A 54 12.45 20.04 -5.14
CA ARG A 54 13.13 19.88 -3.85
C ARG A 54 14.40 19.04 -3.97
N LEU A 55 14.36 17.97 -4.75
CA LEU A 55 15.53 17.13 -5.02
C LEU A 55 16.60 17.92 -5.83
N GLN A 56 16.20 18.69 -6.85
CA GLN A 56 17.12 19.53 -7.61
C GLN A 56 17.79 20.61 -6.75
N LEU A 57 17.05 21.27 -5.86
CA LEU A 57 17.60 22.27 -4.94
C LEU A 57 18.63 21.65 -3.98
N ALA A 58 18.50 20.36 -3.67
CA ALA A 58 19.47 19.60 -2.88
C ALA A 58 20.66 19.07 -3.72
N GLY A 59 20.73 19.42 -5.02
CA GLY A 59 21.81 18.99 -5.93
C GLY A 59 21.67 17.53 -6.38
N LEU A 60 20.48 16.96 -6.33
CA LEU A 60 20.18 15.60 -6.77
C LEU A 60 19.58 15.58 -8.17
N GLU A 61 19.98 14.61 -8.96
CA GLU A 61 19.40 14.36 -10.29
C GLU A 61 18.26 13.35 -10.18
N ALA A 62 17.05 13.80 -10.46
CA ALA A 62 15.86 12.96 -10.49
C ALA A 62 15.39 12.74 -11.93
N ARG A 63 14.87 11.54 -12.22
CA ARG A 63 14.29 11.17 -13.50
C ARG A 63 12.78 10.96 -13.33
N ARG A 64 11.98 11.72 -14.09
CA ARG A 64 10.53 11.51 -14.15
C ARG A 64 10.22 10.18 -14.82
N LEU A 65 9.13 9.55 -14.44
CA LEU A 65 8.64 8.35 -15.09
C LEU A 65 8.03 8.68 -16.46
N ALA A 66 8.07 7.71 -17.37
CA ALA A 66 7.56 7.86 -18.73
C ALA A 66 6.04 8.15 -18.80
N VAL A 67 5.28 7.75 -17.78
CA VAL A 67 3.84 8.04 -17.66
C VAL A 67 3.53 9.52 -17.43
N GLY A 68 4.55 10.35 -17.08
CA GLY A 68 4.42 11.79 -16.89
C GLY A 68 4.30 12.24 -15.43
N THR A 69 3.83 11.41 -14.53
CA THR A 69 3.79 11.63 -13.08
C THR A 69 4.69 10.64 -12.34
N GLY A 70 5.12 11.00 -11.13
CA GLY A 70 6.10 10.23 -10.38
C GLY A 70 7.55 10.37 -10.90
N LEU A 71 8.49 9.94 -10.09
CA LEU A 71 9.92 10.04 -10.40
C LEU A 71 10.76 9.07 -9.57
N VAL A 72 12.01 8.86 -10.02
CA VAL A 72 13.05 8.15 -9.28
C VAL A 72 14.28 9.03 -9.14
N CYS A 73 14.99 8.90 -8.01
CA CYS A 73 16.21 9.63 -7.72
C CYS A 73 17.22 8.70 -7.06
N ASP A 74 18.42 8.63 -7.61
CA ASP A 74 19.51 7.81 -7.08
C ASP A 74 20.52 8.67 -6.32
N ILE A 75 20.90 8.24 -5.13
CA ILE A 75 22.05 8.77 -4.41
C ILE A 75 23.07 7.65 -4.29
N VAL A 76 24.27 7.91 -4.82
CA VAL A 76 25.41 6.99 -4.78
C VAL A 76 26.48 7.60 -3.88
N PRO A 77 27.17 6.81 -3.03
CA PRO A 77 28.28 7.32 -2.22
C PRO A 77 29.33 8.04 -3.03
N THR A 78 29.93 9.07 -2.43
CA THR A 78 31.00 9.84 -3.07
C THR A 78 32.18 8.94 -3.44
N GLY A 79 32.63 8.99 -4.69
CA GLY A 79 33.77 8.19 -5.18
C GLY A 79 33.44 6.73 -5.49
N SER A 80 32.19 6.30 -5.42
CA SER A 80 31.79 4.96 -5.85
C SER A 80 31.94 4.80 -7.37
N ALA A 81 32.77 3.84 -7.80
CA ALA A 81 32.93 3.49 -9.22
C ALA A 81 31.84 2.52 -9.72
N ALA A 82 31.09 1.91 -8.81
CA ALA A 82 30.14 0.83 -9.13
C ALA A 82 28.77 1.32 -9.64
N GLY A 83 28.52 2.65 -9.62
CA GLY A 83 27.20 3.17 -9.99
C GLY A 83 26.11 2.71 -9.02
N PHE A 84 24.87 2.54 -9.54
CA PHE A 84 23.75 2.04 -8.77
C PHE A 84 23.59 0.54 -9.01
N GLU A 85 24.26 -0.27 -8.18
CA GLU A 85 24.15 -1.75 -8.17
C GLU A 85 24.10 -2.25 -6.74
N GLY A 86 23.20 -3.19 -6.46
CA GLY A 86 23.00 -3.72 -5.10
C GLY A 86 22.36 -2.71 -4.13
N GLY A 87 21.68 -1.70 -4.67
CA GLY A 87 21.11 -0.60 -3.90
C GLY A 87 19.84 -0.95 -3.14
N LEU A 88 19.55 -0.16 -2.10
CA LEU A 88 18.27 -0.18 -1.40
C LEU A 88 17.32 0.83 -2.03
N ALA A 89 16.08 0.42 -2.34
CA ALA A 89 15.04 1.35 -2.76
C ALA A 89 14.13 1.72 -1.58
N LEU A 90 13.76 3.01 -1.50
CA LEU A 90 12.76 3.54 -0.56
C LEU A 90 11.59 4.12 -1.37
N ARG A 91 10.35 3.72 -1.06
CA ARG A 91 9.17 4.11 -1.85
C ARG A 91 8.19 4.96 -1.04
N ALA A 92 7.69 6.01 -1.66
CA ALA A 92 6.45 6.71 -1.30
C ALA A 92 5.50 6.74 -2.50
N ASP A 93 4.22 6.68 -2.22
CA ASP A 93 3.11 6.99 -3.12
C ASP A 93 2.79 8.48 -3.08
N LEU A 94 2.17 9.02 -4.16
CA LEU A 94 1.95 10.46 -4.31
C LEU A 94 0.48 10.88 -4.36
N ASP A 95 -0.40 9.97 -4.75
CA ASP A 95 -1.78 10.26 -5.10
C ASP A 95 -2.71 10.43 -3.89
N ALA A 96 -3.86 11.01 -4.15
CA ALA A 96 -4.93 11.27 -3.20
C ALA A 96 -6.25 10.63 -3.65
N LEU A 97 -7.22 10.63 -2.77
CA LEU A 97 -8.53 10.00 -2.96
C LEU A 97 -9.61 10.98 -3.40
N ALA A 98 -10.55 10.49 -4.22
CA ALA A 98 -11.75 11.23 -4.64
C ALA A 98 -12.79 11.28 -3.50
N MET A 99 -12.47 12.01 -2.43
CA MET A 99 -13.33 12.20 -1.27
C MET A 99 -13.09 13.55 -0.59
N ALA A 100 -14.14 14.10 0.03
CA ALA A 100 -14.03 15.39 0.69
C ALA A 100 -13.17 15.31 1.96
N ASP A 101 -12.33 16.34 2.17
CA ASP A 101 -11.66 16.57 3.44
C ASP A 101 -12.63 17.26 4.40
N GLU A 102 -12.98 16.61 5.51
CA GLU A 102 -13.95 17.09 6.48
C GLU A 102 -13.30 17.71 7.73
N LYS A 103 -11.96 17.80 7.76
CA LYS A 103 -11.22 18.33 8.91
C LYS A 103 -11.38 19.84 9.04
N ASP A 104 -11.35 20.33 10.29
CA ASP A 104 -11.27 21.76 10.61
C ASP A 104 -9.83 22.13 11.02
N VAL A 105 -8.94 22.15 10.02
CA VAL A 105 -7.51 22.46 10.17
C VAL A 105 -7.05 23.45 9.11
N ALA A 106 -5.99 24.20 9.42
CA ALA A 106 -5.48 25.23 8.53
C ALA A 106 -4.92 24.69 7.20
N TYR A 107 -4.50 23.44 7.17
CA TYR A 107 -3.96 22.74 5.99
C TYR A 107 -4.99 21.83 5.32
N ARG A 108 -6.27 21.97 5.63
CA ARG A 108 -7.37 21.27 4.94
C ARG A 108 -7.23 21.38 3.42
N SER A 109 -7.58 20.33 2.71
CA SER A 109 -7.60 20.31 1.25
C SER A 109 -8.34 21.53 0.67
N GLN A 110 -7.70 22.19 -0.28
CA GLN A 110 -8.26 23.30 -1.06
C GLN A 110 -8.89 22.82 -2.38
N VAL A 111 -8.79 21.52 -2.67
CA VAL A 111 -9.36 20.87 -3.87
C VAL A 111 -10.68 20.20 -3.48
N PRO A 112 -11.83 20.73 -3.92
CA PRO A 112 -13.12 20.17 -3.54
C PRO A 112 -13.27 18.70 -3.95
N GLY A 113 -13.61 17.84 -2.97
CA GLY A 113 -13.84 16.44 -3.21
C GLY A 113 -12.58 15.59 -3.41
N VAL A 114 -11.40 16.12 -3.08
CA VAL A 114 -10.13 15.38 -3.11
C VAL A 114 -9.39 15.56 -1.79
N SER A 115 -8.84 14.49 -1.23
CA SER A 115 -8.06 14.57 0.02
C SER A 115 -7.04 13.43 0.16
N HIS A 116 -5.94 13.70 0.86
CA HIS A 116 -4.99 12.67 1.31
C HIS A 116 -5.53 11.92 2.53
N ALA A 117 -6.53 11.08 2.32
CA ALA A 117 -7.16 10.28 3.38
C ALA A 117 -6.50 8.90 3.57
N CYS A 118 -5.36 8.64 2.90
CA CYS A 118 -4.52 7.45 3.09
C CYS A 118 -3.14 7.76 3.67
N GLY A 119 -2.76 9.05 3.76
CA GLY A 119 -1.48 9.47 4.35
C GLY A 119 -0.30 9.52 3.37
N HIS A 120 -0.53 9.51 2.07
CA HIS A 120 0.52 9.56 1.05
C HIS A 120 1.32 10.88 1.09
N ASP A 121 0.73 11.96 1.56
CA ASP A 121 1.42 13.21 1.89
C ASP A 121 2.48 13.05 2.99
N VAL A 122 2.23 12.19 3.98
CA VAL A 122 3.18 11.81 5.04
C VAL A 122 4.29 10.93 4.47
N HIS A 123 3.93 9.90 3.67
CA HIS A 123 4.89 9.00 3.03
C HIS A 123 5.87 9.79 2.15
N THR A 124 5.33 10.68 1.32
CA THR A 124 6.13 11.58 0.45
C THR A 124 7.07 12.46 1.28
N ALA A 125 6.58 13.08 2.36
CA ALA A 125 7.40 13.92 3.23
C ALA A 125 8.53 13.14 3.91
N ILE A 126 8.29 11.89 4.32
CA ILE A 126 9.28 11.02 4.95
C ILE A 126 10.36 10.60 3.96
N VAL A 127 9.97 10.08 2.79
CA VAL A 127 10.93 9.57 1.79
C VAL A 127 11.74 10.73 1.21
N LEU A 128 11.11 11.88 0.95
CA LEU A 128 11.82 13.09 0.53
C LEU A 128 12.76 13.62 1.62
N GLY A 129 12.31 13.66 2.89
CA GLY A 129 13.15 14.05 4.02
C GLY A 129 14.39 13.17 4.16
N THR A 130 14.24 11.85 3.96
CA THR A 130 15.35 10.90 3.96
C THR A 130 16.31 11.15 2.79
N ALA A 131 15.79 11.46 1.59
CA ALA A 131 16.62 11.82 0.44
C ALA A 131 17.42 13.11 0.69
N LEU A 132 16.79 14.14 1.26
CA LEU A 132 17.43 15.41 1.60
C LEU A 132 18.51 15.24 2.70
N TYR A 133 18.26 14.37 3.69
CA TYR A 133 19.27 14.03 4.69
C TYR A 133 20.53 13.43 4.03
N PHE A 134 20.37 12.42 3.19
CA PHE A 134 21.50 11.79 2.51
C PHE A 134 22.13 12.67 1.42
N ALA A 135 21.41 13.63 0.87
CA ALA A 135 22.02 14.65 0.00
C ALA A 135 23.04 15.51 0.78
N HIS A 136 22.70 15.91 2.02
CA HIS A 136 23.61 16.66 2.91
C HIS A 136 24.76 15.83 3.48
N HIS A 137 24.55 14.52 3.64
CA HIS A 137 25.48 13.57 4.27
C HIS A 137 25.99 12.51 3.27
N ARG A 138 26.15 12.90 2.01
CA ARG A 138 26.50 11.97 0.92
C ARG A 138 27.81 11.24 1.14
N ASP A 139 28.78 11.87 1.83
CA ASP A 139 30.07 11.26 2.18
C ASP A 139 29.96 10.18 3.26
N GLU A 140 28.86 10.17 4.03
CA GLU A 140 28.55 9.19 5.07
C GLU A 140 27.60 8.10 4.56
N LEU A 141 27.11 8.19 3.32
CA LEU A 141 26.17 7.23 2.75
C LEU A 141 26.85 5.87 2.56
N PRO A 142 26.36 4.78 3.20
CA PRO A 142 27.08 3.49 3.22
C PRO A 142 26.95 2.68 1.92
N GLY A 143 25.99 3.02 1.06
CA GLY A 143 25.72 2.33 -0.18
C GLY A 143 24.69 3.06 -1.04
N PRO A 144 24.43 2.62 -2.29
CA PRO A 144 23.53 3.31 -3.19
C PRO A 144 22.08 3.18 -2.75
N VAL A 145 21.35 4.32 -2.74
CA VAL A 145 19.92 4.37 -2.38
C VAL A 145 19.11 4.97 -3.52
N ARG A 146 18.05 4.31 -3.91
CA ARG A 146 17.02 4.80 -4.83
C ARG A 146 15.80 5.27 -4.09
N PHE A 147 15.36 6.48 -4.36
CA PHE A 147 14.12 7.05 -3.87
C PHE A 147 13.09 6.98 -4.99
N ILE A 148 11.98 6.28 -4.74
CA ILE A 148 10.89 6.09 -5.69
C ILE A 148 9.68 6.88 -5.17
N PHE A 149 9.23 7.84 -5.96
CA PHE A 149 8.01 8.59 -5.74
C PHE A 149 7.00 8.12 -6.79
N GLN A 150 6.16 7.20 -6.36
CA GLN A 150 5.27 6.44 -7.22
C GLN A 150 3.93 7.14 -7.40
N PRO A 151 3.40 7.29 -8.63
CA PRO A 151 2.04 7.76 -8.86
C PRO A 151 1.01 6.65 -8.73
N ALA A 152 -0.26 7.00 -8.63
CA ALA A 152 -1.44 6.17 -8.89
C ALA A 152 -1.51 4.84 -8.11
N GLU A 153 -1.24 4.86 -6.79
CA GLU A 153 -1.37 3.69 -5.91
C GLU A 153 -2.84 3.27 -5.79
N GLU A 154 -3.76 4.23 -5.63
CA GLU A 154 -5.19 4.01 -5.37
C GLU A 154 -5.98 3.56 -6.62
N ARG A 155 -5.33 3.46 -7.78
CA ARG A 155 -5.92 2.97 -9.04
C ARG A 155 -5.44 1.56 -9.34
N VAL A 156 -6.36 0.64 -9.61
CA VAL A 156 -6.05 -0.75 -10.04
C VAL A 156 -5.63 -0.77 -11.52
N PRO A 157 -4.56 -1.50 -11.90
CA PRO A 157 -3.69 -2.36 -11.10
C PRO A 157 -2.54 -1.64 -10.37
N GLY A 158 -2.49 -0.30 -10.37
CA GLY A 158 -1.56 0.55 -9.66
C GLY A 158 -0.36 1.03 -10.49
N GLY A 159 0.16 2.22 -10.10
CA GLY A 159 1.33 2.85 -10.75
C GLY A 159 2.66 2.18 -10.42
N ALA A 160 2.72 1.22 -9.49
CA ALA A 160 3.93 0.43 -9.25
C ALA A 160 4.37 -0.32 -10.51
N LEU A 161 3.44 -0.79 -11.34
CA LEU A 161 3.75 -1.43 -12.64
C LEU A 161 4.41 -0.45 -13.62
N ASP A 162 4.00 0.82 -13.60
CA ASP A 162 4.63 1.87 -14.41
C ASP A 162 6.08 2.10 -13.97
N VAL A 163 6.33 2.14 -12.65
CA VAL A 163 7.70 2.22 -12.09
C VAL A 163 8.55 1.03 -12.51
N VAL A 164 8.02 -0.20 -12.39
CA VAL A 164 8.71 -1.43 -12.78
C VAL A 164 9.04 -1.42 -14.28
N SER A 165 8.05 -1.12 -15.12
CA SER A 165 8.21 -1.10 -16.58
C SER A 165 9.20 -0.04 -17.07
N ASP A 166 9.33 1.07 -16.34
CA ASP A 166 10.27 2.17 -16.60
C ASP A 166 11.68 1.93 -16.00
N GLY A 167 11.93 0.69 -15.54
CA GLY A 167 13.21 0.28 -14.99
C GLY A 167 13.51 0.80 -13.58
N GLY A 168 12.48 1.20 -12.84
CA GLY A 168 12.61 1.72 -11.47
C GLY A 168 13.23 0.74 -10.47
N LEU A 169 13.31 -0.56 -10.79
CA LEU A 169 13.97 -1.56 -9.96
C LEU A 169 15.32 -2.04 -10.50
N ALA A 170 15.83 -1.46 -11.59
CA ALA A 170 17.13 -1.86 -12.15
C ALA A 170 18.26 -1.65 -11.13
N GLY A 171 19.04 -2.68 -10.80
CA GLY A 171 20.13 -2.66 -9.83
C GLY A 171 19.70 -2.61 -8.36
N VAL A 172 18.40 -2.69 -8.05
CA VAL A 172 17.86 -2.72 -6.68
C VAL A 172 18.01 -4.12 -6.10
N ALA A 173 18.62 -4.23 -4.91
CA ALA A 173 18.74 -5.50 -4.17
C ALA A 173 17.58 -5.73 -3.20
N ALA A 174 17.00 -4.67 -2.67
CA ALA A 174 15.81 -4.74 -1.82
C ALA A 174 15.04 -3.42 -1.86
N ILE A 175 13.75 -3.48 -1.50
CA ILE A 175 12.88 -2.29 -1.41
C ILE A 175 12.19 -2.21 -0.05
N VAL A 176 12.07 -0.99 0.47
CA VAL A 176 11.28 -0.71 1.69
C VAL A 176 10.27 0.39 1.40
N GLY A 177 9.02 0.13 1.77
CA GLY A 177 7.94 1.12 1.82
C GLY A 177 7.37 1.20 3.23
N LEU A 178 6.71 2.30 3.53
CA LEU A 178 5.96 2.46 4.79
C LEU A 178 4.54 2.94 4.50
N HIS A 179 3.62 2.62 5.40
CA HIS A 179 2.23 3.05 5.33
C HIS A 179 1.75 3.54 6.69
N CYS A 180 1.04 4.64 6.71
CA CYS A 180 0.38 5.17 7.88
C CYS A 180 -0.60 4.13 8.47
N GLU A 181 -0.46 3.84 9.78
CA GLU A 181 -1.37 2.93 10.49
C GLU A 181 -2.04 3.67 11.65
N PRO A 182 -3.31 4.10 11.47
CA PRO A 182 -4.01 4.89 12.47
C PRO A 182 -4.43 4.10 13.72
N LYS A 183 -4.20 2.79 13.74
CA LYS A 183 -4.44 1.94 14.93
C LYS A 183 -3.24 1.82 15.83
N LEU A 184 -2.05 2.20 15.33
CA LEU A 184 -0.81 2.23 16.09
C LEU A 184 -0.51 3.65 16.57
N ASP A 185 -0.06 3.78 17.81
CA ASP A 185 0.39 5.05 18.37
C ASP A 185 1.65 5.56 17.67
N VAL A 186 1.75 6.88 17.54
CA VAL A 186 2.98 7.51 17.04
C VAL A 186 4.20 7.04 17.84
N GLY A 187 5.27 6.64 17.13
CA GLY A 187 6.45 6.01 17.71
C GLY A 187 6.44 4.48 17.66
N THR A 188 5.35 3.86 17.23
CA THR A 188 5.26 2.42 17.03
C THR A 188 5.51 2.06 15.58
N ILE A 189 6.28 1.01 15.35
CA ILE A 189 6.59 0.44 14.04
C ILE A 189 6.04 -0.97 13.98
N GLY A 190 4.99 -1.16 13.18
CA GLY A 190 4.37 -2.45 12.98
C GLY A 190 5.07 -3.25 11.89
N LEU A 191 5.53 -4.46 12.20
CA LEU A 191 6.22 -5.36 11.29
C LEU A 191 5.55 -6.72 11.23
N ARG A 192 5.63 -7.35 10.06
CA ARG A 192 5.21 -8.72 9.84
C ARG A 192 6.00 -9.32 8.68
N ALA A 193 6.67 -10.44 8.90
CA ALA A 193 7.25 -11.24 7.83
C ALA A 193 6.15 -12.06 7.13
N GLY A 194 6.25 -12.26 5.81
CA GLY A 194 5.20 -12.88 5.01
C GLY A 194 4.09 -11.90 4.62
N ALA A 195 2.89 -12.39 4.35
CA ALA A 195 1.79 -11.54 3.89
C ALA A 195 1.37 -10.51 4.94
N ILE A 196 1.50 -9.21 4.61
CA ILE A 196 1.08 -8.10 5.46
C ILE A 196 -0.23 -7.45 4.97
N SER A 197 -0.53 -7.59 3.68
CA SER A 197 -1.80 -7.17 3.05
C SER A 197 -2.51 -8.36 2.42
N SER A 198 -3.64 -8.15 1.75
CA SER A 198 -4.29 -9.16 0.93
C SER A 198 -4.33 -8.74 -0.54
N ALA A 199 -4.50 -9.69 -1.43
CA ALA A 199 -4.88 -9.42 -2.80
C ALA A 199 -6.21 -8.67 -2.87
N ALA A 200 -6.43 -7.94 -3.97
CA ALA A 200 -7.63 -7.14 -4.16
C ALA A 200 -8.12 -7.25 -5.62
N ASP A 201 -8.92 -8.28 -5.88
CA ASP A 201 -9.54 -8.50 -7.19
C ASP A 201 -11.01 -8.08 -7.20
N MET A 202 -11.55 -7.86 -8.38
CA MET A 202 -12.97 -7.56 -8.60
C MET A 202 -13.55 -8.45 -9.70
N ALA A 203 -14.84 -8.71 -9.63
CA ALA A 203 -15.55 -9.39 -10.71
C ALA A 203 -16.92 -8.74 -10.98
N VAL A 204 -17.25 -8.63 -12.25
CA VAL A 204 -18.59 -8.29 -12.71
C VAL A 204 -19.15 -9.49 -13.45
N ILE A 205 -20.25 -10.04 -12.95
CA ILE A 205 -20.91 -11.22 -13.49
C ILE A 205 -22.20 -10.77 -14.16
N GLY A 206 -22.26 -10.87 -15.49
CA GLY A 206 -23.48 -10.73 -16.28
C GLY A 206 -24.18 -12.07 -16.41
N LEU A 207 -25.49 -12.09 -16.14
CA LEU A 207 -26.35 -13.22 -16.40
C LEU A 207 -27.38 -12.83 -17.44
N SER A 208 -27.60 -13.65 -18.48
CA SER A 208 -28.62 -13.40 -19.47
C SER A 208 -29.37 -14.67 -19.87
N GLY A 209 -30.63 -14.50 -20.28
CA GLY A 209 -31.48 -15.60 -20.69
C GLY A 209 -32.84 -15.12 -21.19
N PRO A 210 -33.67 -16.01 -21.71
CA PRO A 210 -35.04 -15.65 -22.13
C PRO A 210 -35.83 -15.22 -20.90
N GLY A 211 -36.37 -14.01 -20.95
CA GLY A 211 -37.32 -13.53 -19.95
C GLY A 211 -38.72 -14.01 -20.21
N GLY A 212 -39.67 -13.68 -19.35
CA GLY A 212 -41.07 -14.06 -19.57
C GLY A 212 -41.99 -13.78 -18.41
N HIS A 213 -43.19 -14.37 -18.48
CA HIS A 213 -44.20 -14.22 -17.47
C HIS A 213 -43.96 -15.18 -16.28
N THR A 214 -43.96 -14.67 -15.06
CA THR A 214 -43.74 -15.46 -13.84
C THR A 214 -44.73 -16.61 -13.62
N ALA A 215 -45.93 -16.59 -14.33
CA ALA A 215 -46.86 -17.70 -14.31
C ALA A 215 -46.47 -18.90 -15.19
N ARG A 216 -45.41 -18.79 -15.99
CA ARG A 216 -44.90 -19.85 -16.88
C ARG A 216 -43.36 -19.90 -16.81
N PRO A 217 -42.77 -20.13 -15.62
CA PRO A 217 -41.32 -20.09 -15.44
C PRO A 217 -40.59 -21.20 -16.19
N GLU A 218 -41.26 -22.31 -16.50
CA GLU A 218 -40.71 -23.43 -17.27
C GLU A 218 -40.37 -23.09 -18.74
N LEU A 219 -40.86 -21.96 -19.26
CA LEU A 219 -40.57 -21.46 -20.63
C LEU A 219 -39.42 -20.42 -20.63
N THR A 220 -38.82 -20.15 -19.48
CA THR A 220 -37.86 -19.07 -19.29
C THR A 220 -36.67 -19.56 -18.44
N VAL A 221 -35.75 -18.66 -18.14
CA VAL A 221 -34.68 -18.88 -17.14
C VAL A 221 -34.92 -17.96 -15.96
N ASP A 222 -35.10 -18.51 -14.76
CA ASP A 222 -35.24 -17.74 -13.53
C ASP A 222 -33.88 -17.11 -13.15
N LEU A 223 -33.59 -15.95 -13.74
CA LEU A 223 -32.32 -15.23 -13.48
C LEU A 223 -32.26 -14.66 -12.06
N VAL A 224 -33.38 -14.37 -11.42
CA VAL A 224 -33.41 -13.90 -10.02
C VAL A 224 -32.97 -15.01 -9.07
N GLY A 225 -33.58 -16.18 -9.21
CA GLY A 225 -33.19 -17.36 -8.45
C GLY A 225 -31.75 -17.80 -8.71
N LEU A 226 -31.29 -17.72 -9.97
CA LEU A 226 -29.92 -18.06 -10.34
C LEU A 226 -28.90 -17.08 -9.74
N ALA A 227 -29.19 -15.76 -9.79
CA ALA A 227 -28.33 -14.76 -9.17
C ALA A 227 -28.22 -14.96 -7.65
N ALA A 228 -29.33 -15.24 -6.98
CA ALA A 228 -29.33 -15.59 -5.55
C ALA A 228 -28.49 -16.86 -5.27
N LYS A 229 -28.56 -17.88 -6.12
CA LYS A 229 -27.76 -19.10 -6.03
C LYS A 229 -26.25 -18.81 -6.17
N VAL A 230 -25.86 -17.99 -7.15
CA VAL A 230 -24.46 -17.55 -7.34
C VAL A 230 -23.96 -16.89 -6.06
N VAL A 231 -24.67 -15.91 -5.53
CA VAL A 231 -24.26 -15.16 -4.34
C VAL A 231 -24.15 -16.05 -3.10
N THR A 232 -25.01 -17.05 -2.96
CA THR A 232 -25.02 -17.93 -1.78
C THR A 232 -24.02 -19.08 -1.86
N GLU A 233 -23.75 -19.64 -3.05
CA GLU A 233 -22.91 -20.82 -3.20
C GLU A 233 -21.47 -20.52 -3.59
N LEU A 234 -21.24 -19.49 -4.44
CA LEU A 234 -19.91 -19.24 -5.04
C LEU A 234 -18.81 -19.01 -3.99
N PRO A 235 -19.02 -18.23 -2.90
CA PRO A 235 -17.97 -18.02 -1.91
C PRO A 235 -17.47 -19.32 -1.27
N GLY A 236 -18.39 -20.20 -0.87
CA GLY A 236 -18.06 -21.49 -0.26
C GLY A 236 -17.39 -22.45 -1.22
N ARG A 237 -17.79 -22.46 -2.50
CA ARG A 237 -17.18 -23.30 -3.54
C ARG A 237 -15.76 -22.87 -3.86
N VAL A 238 -15.53 -21.57 -4.03
CA VAL A 238 -14.19 -21.01 -4.27
C VAL A 238 -13.27 -21.33 -3.11
N ALA A 239 -13.68 -21.07 -1.87
CA ALA A 239 -12.91 -21.37 -0.68
C ALA A 239 -12.56 -22.86 -0.58
N ALA A 240 -13.51 -23.75 -0.83
CA ALA A 240 -13.30 -25.21 -0.81
C ALA A 240 -12.32 -25.66 -1.92
N ALA A 241 -12.42 -25.06 -3.10
CA ALA A 241 -11.59 -25.43 -4.26
C ALA A 241 -10.12 -25.09 -4.05
N VAL A 242 -9.79 -24.03 -3.30
CA VAL A 242 -8.40 -23.60 -3.05
C VAL A 242 -7.84 -24.11 -1.71
N ALA A 243 -8.65 -24.77 -0.88
CA ALA A 243 -8.27 -25.19 0.48
C ALA A 243 -7.01 -26.09 0.55
N HIS A 244 -6.65 -26.75 -0.53
CA HIS A 244 -5.48 -27.65 -0.60
C HIS A 244 -4.19 -26.94 -1.06
N ILE A 245 -4.27 -25.68 -1.52
CA ILE A 245 -3.12 -24.97 -2.12
C ILE A 245 -2.24 -24.37 -1.02
N ASP A 246 -2.87 -23.79 0.00
CA ASP A 246 -2.16 -23.16 1.09
C ASP A 246 -2.89 -23.52 2.40
N HIS A 247 -2.33 -24.46 3.15
CA HIS A 247 -2.94 -24.99 4.37
C HIS A 247 -3.03 -23.96 5.49
N ASP A 248 -2.11 -22.97 5.51
CA ASP A 248 -2.07 -21.96 6.54
C ASP A 248 -3.08 -20.83 6.25
N HIS A 249 -3.40 -20.60 4.98
CA HIS A 249 -4.25 -19.48 4.52
C HIS A 249 -5.46 -19.93 3.67
N ALA A 250 -5.68 -21.23 3.49
CA ALA A 250 -6.74 -21.78 2.63
C ALA A 250 -8.16 -21.34 3.04
N ALA A 251 -8.40 -21.08 4.33
CA ALA A 251 -9.68 -20.59 4.83
C ALA A 251 -9.87 -19.06 4.62
N LEU A 252 -8.88 -18.37 4.03
CA LEU A 252 -8.82 -16.92 3.98
C LEU A 252 -9.11 -16.34 2.59
N VAL A 253 -9.95 -16.99 1.79
CA VAL A 253 -10.55 -16.35 0.61
C VAL A 253 -11.87 -15.70 0.99
N LYS A 254 -11.99 -14.41 0.74
CA LYS A 254 -13.23 -13.66 0.87
C LYS A 254 -13.76 -13.31 -0.52
N VAL A 255 -14.96 -13.76 -0.82
CA VAL A 255 -15.76 -13.28 -1.97
C VAL A 255 -16.97 -12.57 -1.39
N VAL A 256 -17.03 -11.26 -1.58
CA VAL A 256 -18.08 -10.41 -1.02
C VAL A 256 -18.78 -9.67 -2.15
N PHE A 257 -20.09 -9.80 -2.21
CA PHE A 257 -20.90 -9.14 -3.24
C PHE A 257 -21.39 -7.78 -2.74
N GLY A 258 -21.01 -6.73 -3.45
CA GLY A 258 -21.42 -5.36 -3.16
C GLY A 258 -22.64 -4.90 -3.95
N SER A 259 -23.01 -5.64 -5.01
CA SER A 259 -24.16 -5.28 -5.87
C SER A 259 -24.78 -6.51 -6.48
N LEU A 260 -26.13 -6.54 -6.52
CA LEU A 260 -26.92 -7.51 -7.26
C LEU A 260 -28.17 -6.81 -7.81
N HIS A 261 -28.35 -6.87 -9.13
CA HIS A 261 -29.52 -6.35 -9.82
C HIS A 261 -30.11 -7.39 -10.78
N ALA A 262 -31.37 -7.77 -10.61
CA ALA A 262 -32.06 -8.70 -11.49
C ALA A 262 -33.58 -8.45 -11.44
N GLY A 263 -34.12 -7.78 -12.47
CA GLY A 263 -35.54 -7.49 -12.64
C GLY A 263 -36.09 -6.38 -11.75
N ASP A 264 -37.23 -5.81 -12.18
CA ASP A 264 -37.89 -4.65 -11.56
C ASP A 264 -39.37 -4.90 -11.28
N ALA A 265 -39.97 -5.89 -11.89
CA ALA A 265 -41.43 -6.16 -11.81
C ALA A 265 -41.72 -7.56 -11.28
N ALA A 266 -42.65 -7.67 -10.36
CA ALA A 266 -42.99 -8.94 -9.70
C ALA A 266 -43.57 -10.01 -10.62
N ASN A 267 -44.13 -9.64 -11.79
CA ASN A 267 -44.76 -10.57 -12.75
C ASN A 267 -43.98 -10.77 -14.03
N VAL A 268 -42.72 -10.29 -14.10
CA VAL A 268 -41.82 -10.41 -15.26
C VAL A 268 -40.50 -11.03 -14.83
N ILE A 269 -40.11 -12.15 -15.42
CA ILE A 269 -38.78 -12.73 -15.32
C ILE A 269 -37.85 -11.93 -16.22
N PRO A 270 -36.75 -11.34 -15.66
CA PRO A 270 -35.84 -10.49 -16.41
C PRO A 270 -35.07 -11.25 -17.49
N THR A 271 -34.56 -10.54 -18.50
CA THR A 271 -33.65 -11.07 -19.52
C THR A 271 -32.17 -10.91 -19.14
N HIS A 272 -31.89 -10.07 -18.17
CA HIS A 272 -30.52 -9.75 -17.72
C HIS A 272 -30.48 -9.58 -16.21
N GLY A 273 -29.32 -9.94 -15.63
CA GLY A 273 -28.94 -9.66 -14.25
C GLY A 273 -27.47 -9.32 -14.18
N ALA A 274 -27.07 -8.56 -13.17
CA ALA A 274 -25.67 -8.18 -12.93
C ALA A 274 -25.32 -8.30 -11.45
N ILE A 275 -24.16 -8.87 -11.17
CA ILE A 275 -23.61 -9.05 -9.83
C ILE A 275 -22.19 -8.49 -9.82
N LYS A 276 -21.80 -7.76 -8.75
CA LYS A 276 -20.43 -7.28 -8.57
C LYS A 276 -19.86 -7.83 -7.30
N ALA A 277 -18.62 -8.34 -7.38
CA ALA A 277 -17.91 -8.96 -6.27
C ALA A 277 -16.55 -8.29 -6.04
N SER A 278 -16.14 -8.22 -4.77
CA SER A 278 -14.76 -8.01 -4.33
C SER A 278 -14.20 -9.35 -3.84
N ILE A 279 -12.99 -9.69 -4.28
CA ILE A 279 -12.35 -10.96 -3.95
C ILE A 279 -11.01 -10.64 -3.27
N ARG A 280 -10.76 -11.27 -2.12
CA ARG A 280 -9.58 -11.02 -1.29
C ARG A 280 -8.95 -12.32 -0.82
N THR A 281 -7.62 -12.39 -0.84
CA THR A 281 -6.84 -13.48 -0.23
C THR A 281 -5.46 -12.98 0.21
N PRO A 282 -4.95 -13.42 1.37
CA PRO A 282 -3.57 -13.11 1.78
C PRO A 282 -2.53 -14.06 1.16
N SER A 283 -2.96 -15.12 0.49
CA SER A 283 -2.07 -16.13 -0.09
C SER A 283 -1.76 -15.81 -1.55
N LEU A 284 -0.49 -15.60 -1.86
CA LEU A 284 -0.01 -15.40 -3.22
C LEU A 284 -0.27 -16.64 -4.09
N ALA A 285 0.00 -17.85 -3.55
CA ALA A 285 -0.23 -19.10 -4.26
C ALA A 285 -1.70 -19.34 -4.62
N VAL A 286 -2.62 -18.92 -3.74
CA VAL A 286 -4.07 -18.93 -4.02
C VAL A 286 -4.41 -17.90 -5.07
N TRP A 287 -3.88 -16.68 -4.95
CA TRP A 287 -4.16 -15.58 -5.87
C TRP A 287 -3.78 -15.91 -7.31
N ASP A 288 -2.64 -16.57 -7.53
CA ASP A 288 -2.15 -16.96 -8.86
C ASP A 288 -3.12 -17.88 -9.63
N VAL A 289 -4.03 -18.59 -8.94
CA VAL A 289 -5.03 -19.47 -9.54
C VAL A 289 -6.49 -19.04 -9.32
N LEU A 290 -6.70 -17.97 -8.57
CA LEU A 290 -8.02 -17.61 -8.04
C LEU A 290 -9.01 -17.23 -9.15
N ALA A 291 -8.56 -16.54 -10.20
CA ALA A 291 -9.40 -16.16 -11.33
C ALA A 291 -9.98 -17.40 -12.04
N ASP A 292 -9.13 -18.39 -12.36
CA ASP A 292 -9.54 -19.62 -13.03
C ASP A 292 -10.49 -20.45 -12.14
N VAL A 293 -10.21 -20.49 -10.84
CA VAL A 293 -11.07 -21.17 -9.87
C VAL A 293 -12.42 -20.51 -9.78
N PHE A 294 -12.44 -19.18 -9.69
CA PHE A 294 -13.68 -18.40 -9.60
C PHE A 294 -14.56 -18.61 -10.84
N GLU A 295 -13.99 -18.50 -12.04
CA GLU A 295 -14.68 -18.73 -13.30
C GLU A 295 -15.25 -20.15 -13.39
N ARG A 296 -14.44 -21.17 -13.09
CA ARG A 296 -14.86 -22.58 -13.12
C ARG A 296 -16.02 -22.85 -12.17
N GLU A 297 -15.96 -22.37 -10.94
CA GLU A 297 -17.01 -22.58 -9.95
C GLU A 297 -18.28 -21.80 -10.30
N LEU A 298 -18.16 -20.59 -10.84
CA LEU A 298 -19.30 -19.82 -11.37
C LEU A 298 -20.00 -20.58 -12.49
N HIS A 299 -19.28 -21.05 -13.49
CA HIS A 299 -19.84 -21.84 -14.59
C HIS A 299 -20.48 -23.15 -14.10
N SER A 300 -19.89 -23.79 -13.07
CA SER A 300 -20.49 -24.98 -12.45
C SER A 300 -21.86 -24.69 -11.79
N ILE A 301 -22.01 -23.52 -11.16
CA ILE A 301 -23.30 -23.13 -10.54
C ILE A 301 -24.36 -22.88 -11.61
N VAL A 302 -23.98 -22.26 -12.73
CA VAL A 302 -24.90 -21.86 -13.81
C VAL A 302 -25.22 -23.02 -14.77
N ALA A 303 -24.38 -24.05 -14.77
CA ALA A 303 -24.53 -25.20 -15.68
C ALA A 303 -25.94 -25.79 -15.64
N GLY A 304 -26.53 -26.03 -16.83
CA GLY A 304 -27.85 -26.61 -16.99
C GLY A 304 -29.03 -25.65 -16.72
N SER A 305 -28.79 -24.41 -16.32
CA SER A 305 -29.86 -23.41 -16.10
C SER A 305 -30.45 -22.84 -17.38
N GLY A 306 -29.71 -22.90 -18.50
CA GLY A 306 -30.06 -22.23 -19.75
C GLY A 306 -29.68 -20.76 -19.81
N ALA A 307 -29.07 -20.22 -18.76
CA ALA A 307 -28.50 -18.87 -18.76
C ALA A 307 -27.12 -18.82 -19.45
N VAL A 308 -26.81 -17.66 -20.02
CA VAL A 308 -25.47 -17.31 -20.49
C VAL A 308 -24.80 -16.45 -19.42
N VAL A 309 -23.53 -16.77 -19.12
CA VAL A 309 -22.67 -16.00 -18.22
C VAL A 309 -21.69 -15.18 -19.03
N ASP A 310 -21.55 -13.93 -18.65
CA ASP A 310 -20.48 -13.01 -19.09
C ASP A 310 -19.70 -12.61 -17.83
N LEU A 311 -18.41 -12.94 -17.74
CA LEU A 311 -17.55 -12.66 -16.60
C LEU A 311 -16.45 -11.68 -17.00
N ASP A 312 -16.47 -10.52 -16.41
CA ASP A 312 -15.35 -9.58 -16.40
C ASP A 312 -14.65 -9.69 -15.03
N TYR A 313 -13.50 -10.42 -15.01
CA TYR A 313 -12.68 -10.60 -13.82
C TYR A 313 -11.47 -9.69 -13.91
N THR A 314 -11.42 -8.67 -13.06
CA THR A 314 -10.28 -7.79 -12.94
C THR A 314 -9.29 -8.39 -11.95
N HIS A 315 -8.18 -8.90 -12.47
CA HIS A 315 -7.04 -9.32 -11.68
C HIS A 315 -6.34 -8.06 -11.17
N GLY A 316 -6.54 -7.74 -9.89
CA GLY A 316 -6.12 -6.48 -9.29
C GLY A 316 -4.67 -6.52 -8.78
N VAL A 317 -4.46 -6.28 -7.48
CA VAL A 317 -3.12 -6.33 -6.89
C VAL A 317 -2.93 -7.62 -6.10
N PRO A 318 -1.73 -8.26 -6.13
CA PRO A 318 -1.41 -9.40 -5.28
C PRO A 318 -1.31 -9.01 -3.79
N PRO A 319 -1.19 -9.95 -2.85
CA PRO A 319 -0.83 -9.61 -1.48
C PRO A 319 0.61 -9.09 -1.42
N VAL A 320 0.87 -8.07 -0.59
CA VAL A 320 2.23 -7.67 -0.24
C VAL A 320 2.82 -8.75 0.66
N VAL A 321 3.90 -9.38 0.20
CA VAL A 321 4.61 -10.44 0.94
C VAL A 321 5.98 -9.92 1.35
N ASN A 322 6.13 -9.58 2.62
CA ASN A 322 7.38 -9.09 3.17
C ASN A 322 8.44 -10.20 3.23
N ASP A 323 9.62 -9.91 2.69
CA ASP A 323 10.79 -10.76 2.84
C ASP A 323 11.25 -10.81 4.32
N ARG A 324 11.57 -12.00 4.81
CA ARG A 324 11.94 -12.20 6.22
C ARG A 324 13.25 -11.47 6.58
N ALA A 325 14.25 -11.50 5.71
CA ALA A 325 15.55 -10.90 5.98
C ALA A 325 15.45 -9.37 5.95
N VAL A 326 14.76 -8.80 4.96
CA VAL A 326 14.53 -7.36 4.87
C VAL A 326 13.69 -6.86 6.05
N THR A 327 12.63 -7.59 6.44
CA THR A 327 11.81 -7.27 7.62
C THR A 327 12.64 -7.27 8.90
N HIS A 328 13.55 -8.23 9.03
CA HIS A 328 14.46 -8.29 10.19
C HIS A 328 15.40 -7.09 10.23
N ILE A 329 16.01 -6.72 9.11
CA ILE A 329 16.86 -5.53 8.98
C ILE A 329 16.12 -4.27 9.42
N VAL A 330 14.88 -4.09 8.95
CA VAL A 330 14.04 -2.94 9.36
C VAL A 330 13.74 -2.97 10.85
N GLY A 331 13.46 -4.15 11.43
CA GLY A 331 13.22 -4.32 12.86
C GLY A 331 14.43 -3.94 13.72
N GLU A 332 15.63 -4.38 13.34
CA GLU A 332 16.87 -4.00 14.02
C GLU A 332 17.14 -2.49 13.89
N ALA A 333 16.92 -1.91 12.71
CA ALA A 333 17.06 -0.48 12.48
C ALA A 333 16.08 0.34 13.33
N ALA A 334 14.82 -0.06 13.40
CA ALA A 334 13.80 0.56 14.24
C ALA A 334 14.20 0.51 15.72
N ALA A 335 14.59 -0.68 16.21
CA ALA A 335 15.00 -0.86 17.60
C ALA A 335 16.24 -0.01 17.98
N ALA A 336 17.21 0.09 17.07
CA ALA A 336 18.41 0.90 17.27
C ALA A 336 18.10 2.41 17.24
N ALA A 337 17.21 2.84 16.33
CA ALA A 337 16.90 4.25 16.13
C ALA A 337 15.92 4.82 17.17
N LEU A 338 14.90 4.03 17.53
CA LEU A 338 13.73 4.49 18.28
C LEU A 338 13.58 3.79 19.64
N GLY A 339 14.42 2.77 19.91
CA GLY A 339 14.34 1.93 21.09
C GLY A 339 13.57 0.62 20.85
N ALA A 340 13.97 -0.45 21.54
CA ALA A 340 13.45 -1.79 21.27
C ALA A 340 11.93 -1.95 21.48
N SER A 341 11.32 -1.10 22.30
CA SER A 341 9.87 -1.13 22.54
C SER A 341 9.01 -0.52 21.43
N CYS A 342 9.63 0.08 20.41
CA CYS A 342 8.88 0.68 19.30
C CYS A 342 8.35 -0.37 18.32
N VAL A 343 8.89 -1.59 18.28
CA VAL A 343 8.54 -2.62 17.30
C VAL A 343 7.41 -3.49 17.81
N GLU A 344 6.34 -3.59 17.05
CA GLU A 344 5.20 -4.47 17.30
C GLU A 344 4.97 -5.42 16.12
N GLU A 345 4.59 -6.68 16.42
CA GLU A 345 4.11 -7.59 15.39
C GLU A 345 2.65 -7.28 15.06
N VAL A 346 2.38 -6.96 13.78
CA VAL A 346 1.02 -6.60 13.34
C VAL A 346 0.30 -7.76 12.67
N GLN A 347 -1.03 -7.69 12.75
CA GLN A 347 -1.88 -8.63 12.02
C GLN A 347 -1.90 -8.29 10.53
N GLN A 348 -2.07 -9.30 9.70
CA GLN A 348 -2.27 -9.14 8.27
C GLN A 348 -3.55 -8.34 7.99
N SER A 349 -3.46 -7.33 7.12
CA SER A 349 -4.58 -6.50 6.68
C SER A 349 -5.35 -7.15 5.53
N TRP A 350 -6.66 -6.83 5.43
CA TRP A 350 -7.48 -7.18 4.27
C TRP A 350 -7.49 -6.09 3.18
N GLY A 351 -6.80 -4.98 3.38
CA GLY A 351 -6.50 -4.00 2.34
C GLY A 351 -5.55 -4.56 1.30
N GLY A 352 -5.66 -4.09 0.07
CA GLY A 352 -4.66 -4.29 -0.99
C GLY A 352 -3.71 -3.11 -1.02
N ASP A 353 -2.56 -3.27 -1.67
CA ASP A 353 -1.60 -2.21 -1.93
C ASP A 353 -0.71 -2.63 -3.11
N ASP A 354 -0.49 -1.75 -4.06
CA ASP A 354 0.25 -2.05 -5.27
C ASP A 354 1.77 -2.16 -5.06
N PHE A 355 2.27 -1.82 -3.84
CA PHE A 355 3.63 -2.16 -3.39
C PHE A 355 3.93 -3.66 -3.57
N ALA A 356 2.90 -4.46 -3.60
CA ALA A 356 2.97 -5.90 -3.89
C ALA A 356 3.70 -6.22 -5.20
N TRP A 357 3.56 -5.38 -6.22
CA TRP A 357 4.27 -5.58 -7.48
C TRP A 357 5.78 -5.48 -7.33
N PHE A 358 6.27 -4.59 -6.46
CA PHE A 358 7.70 -4.50 -6.17
C PHE A 358 8.20 -5.74 -5.42
N THR A 359 7.43 -6.25 -4.45
CA THR A 359 7.84 -7.45 -3.69
C THR A 359 7.79 -8.75 -4.49
N ARG A 360 7.17 -8.74 -5.68
CA ARG A 360 7.26 -9.83 -6.65
C ARG A 360 8.57 -9.82 -7.45
N GLU A 361 9.19 -8.66 -7.60
CA GLU A 361 10.40 -8.47 -8.42
C GLU A 361 11.67 -8.53 -7.57
N VAL A 362 11.65 -7.94 -6.37
CA VAL A 362 12.81 -7.90 -5.47
C VAL A 362 12.37 -8.15 -4.02
N PRO A 363 13.26 -8.67 -3.15
CA PRO A 363 12.98 -8.76 -1.72
C PRO A 363 12.56 -7.40 -1.16
N GLY A 364 11.48 -7.35 -0.37
CA GLY A 364 11.00 -6.08 0.16
C GLY A 364 10.36 -6.19 1.53
N ALA A 365 10.21 -5.05 2.20
CA ALA A 365 9.44 -4.93 3.43
C ALA A 365 8.52 -3.72 3.37
N TYR A 366 7.25 -3.94 3.63
CA TYR A 366 6.24 -2.90 3.81
C TYR A 366 5.92 -2.77 5.29
N VAL A 367 6.08 -1.56 5.81
CA VAL A 367 6.10 -1.27 7.26
C VAL A 367 4.85 -0.50 7.64
N ARG A 368 4.25 -0.80 8.78
CA ARG A 368 3.16 0.01 9.35
C ARG A 368 3.75 1.05 10.29
N LEU A 369 3.61 2.33 9.92
CA LEU A 369 4.05 3.47 10.73
C LEU A 369 2.90 3.95 11.61
N GLY A 370 3.04 3.88 12.91
CA GLY A 370 2.06 4.41 13.85
C GLY A 370 1.91 5.92 13.70
N VAL A 371 0.67 6.37 13.47
CA VAL A 371 0.35 7.80 13.25
C VAL A 371 -0.73 8.31 14.19
N ARG A 372 -1.24 7.48 15.12
CA ARG A 372 -2.25 7.90 16.07
C ARG A 372 -1.66 8.78 17.17
N ASP A 373 -2.34 9.89 17.49
CA ASP A 373 -2.11 10.57 18.75
C ASP A 373 -2.59 9.65 19.89
N PRO A 374 -1.72 9.27 20.86
CA PRO A 374 -2.10 8.41 21.98
C PRO A 374 -3.26 8.95 22.84
N HIS A 375 -3.52 10.25 22.77
CA HIS A 375 -4.58 10.93 23.51
C HIS A 375 -5.78 11.30 22.62
N GLY A 376 -5.66 11.09 21.29
CA GLY A 376 -6.68 11.39 20.30
C GLY A 376 -7.61 10.22 20.00
N PRO A 377 -8.62 10.43 19.15
CA PRO A 377 -9.47 9.36 18.67
C PRO A 377 -8.69 8.42 17.75
N THR A 378 -9.14 7.16 17.65
CA THR A 378 -8.69 6.27 16.58
C THR A 378 -9.45 6.64 15.32
N LEU A 379 -8.74 7.18 14.34
CA LEU A 379 -9.25 7.48 13.01
C LEU A 379 -9.12 6.25 12.11
N ASP A 380 -9.75 6.26 10.94
CA ASP A 380 -9.57 5.21 9.93
C ASP A 380 -9.12 5.83 8.61
N LEU A 381 -8.42 5.04 7.81
CA LEU A 381 -8.05 5.40 6.44
C LEU A 381 -9.31 5.55 5.59
N HIS A 382 -9.22 6.28 4.48
CA HIS A 382 -10.33 6.54 3.55
C HIS A 382 -11.55 7.16 4.24
N ALA A 383 -11.29 8.01 5.25
CA ALA A 383 -12.30 8.77 5.98
C ALA A 383 -12.00 10.28 5.87
N GLY A 384 -13.04 11.11 5.65
CA GLY A 384 -12.87 12.55 5.42
C GLY A 384 -12.26 13.32 6.60
N HIS A 385 -12.23 12.73 7.78
CA HIS A 385 -11.61 13.31 8.98
C HIS A 385 -10.30 12.61 9.38
N PHE A 386 -9.75 11.73 8.51
CA PHE A 386 -8.44 11.10 8.74
C PHE A 386 -7.35 12.18 8.89
N ASP A 387 -6.57 12.06 9.94
CA ASP A 387 -5.39 12.89 10.21
C ASP A 387 -4.34 12.09 10.97
N VAL A 388 -3.15 12.63 11.06
CA VAL A 388 -1.98 11.99 11.64
C VAL A 388 -1.36 12.85 12.74
N ASP A 389 -0.71 12.22 13.69
CA ASP A 389 0.26 12.91 14.54
C ASP A 389 1.52 13.17 13.72
N GLU A 390 1.81 14.44 13.44
CA GLU A 390 2.91 14.86 12.54
C GLU A 390 4.31 14.51 13.07
N ARG A 391 4.43 14.10 14.35
CA ARG A 391 5.69 13.53 14.88
C ARG A 391 6.11 12.27 14.13
N SER A 392 5.15 11.55 13.52
CA SER A 392 5.38 10.39 12.68
C SER A 392 6.31 10.68 11.49
N ILE A 393 6.36 11.91 10.99
CA ILE A 393 7.25 12.31 9.89
C ILE A 393 8.73 12.18 10.32
N ALA A 394 9.10 12.78 11.45
CA ALA A 394 10.47 12.68 11.96
C ALA A 394 10.85 11.23 12.29
N ILE A 395 9.93 10.47 12.89
CA ILE A 395 10.09 9.05 13.22
C ILE A 395 10.31 8.21 11.94
N GLY A 396 9.52 8.46 10.90
CA GLY A 396 9.69 7.78 9.61
C GLY A 396 11.04 8.07 8.95
N VAL A 397 11.51 9.32 8.99
CA VAL A 397 12.84 9.69 8.48
C VAL A 397 13.95 9.00 9.29
N GLN A 398 13.84 8.97 10.63
CA GLN A 398 14.79 8.25 11.49
C GLN A 398 14.82 6.75 11.18
N LEU A 399 13.63 6.14 10.99
CA LEU A 399 13.50 4.72 10.63
C LEU A 399 14.16 4.41 9.29
N LEU A 400 13.84 5.17 8.23
CA LEU A 400 14.37 4.91 6.90
C LEU A 400 15.87 5.17 6.81
N THR A 401 16.37 6.23 7.48
CA THR A 401 17.82 6.50 7.58
C THR A 401 18.55 5.33 8.26
N ALA A 402 18.06 4.89 9.42
CA ALA A 402 18.65 3.75 10.12
C ALA A 402 18.52 2.44 9.32
N THR A 403 17.46 2.28 8.55
CA THR A 403 17.27 1.12 7.66
C THR A 403 18.33 1.08 6.56
N VAL A 404 18.63 2.23 5.94
CA VAL A 404 19.74 2.34 4.96
C VAL A 404 21.07 1.98 5.60
N GLU A 405 21.39 2.56 6.76
CA GLU A 405 22.63 2.28 7.48
C GLU A 405 22.75 0.79 7.84
N ARG A 406 21.67 0.20 8.37
CA ARG A 406 21.67 -1.22 8.79
C ARG A 406 21.74 -2.19 7.61
N PHE A 407 21.09 -1.86 6.49
CA PHE A 407 21.10 -2.70 5.28
C PHE A 407 22.51 -2.88 4.74
N PHE A 408 23.30 -1.82 4.67
CA PHE A 408 24.68 -1.87 4.15
C PHE A 408 25.73 -2.27 5.19
N ALA A 409 25.40 -2.27 6.48
CA ALA A 409 26.32 -2.80 7.51
C ALA A 409 26.53 -4.32 7.42
N GLY A 410 25.70 -5.03 6.63
CA GLY A 410 25.75 -6.48 6.54
C GLY A 410 25.23 -7.20 7.80
N PRO A 411 25.21 -8.52 7.84
CA PRO A 411 24.84 -9.25 9.03
C PRO A 411 25.80 -8.90 10.17
N ALA A 412 25.25 -8.67 11.38
CA ALA A 412 26.10 -8.52 12.56
C ALA A 412 26.95 -9.80 12.71
N GLU A 413 28.25 -9.66 12.86
CA GLU A 413 29.11 -10.81 13.18
C GLU A 413 28.57 -11.43 14.48
N ALA A 414 28.19 -12.71 14.40
CA ALA A 414 27.58 -13.48 15.49
C ALA A 414 28.61 -13.90 16.55
#